data_d9e34078f801913560318c86dd407747
#
_entry.id   d9e34078f801913560318c86dd407747
#
_cell.length_a   1.000
_cell.length_b   1.000
_cell.length_c   1.000
_cell.angle_alpha   90.00
_cell.angle_beta   90.00
_cell.angle_gamma   90.00
#
_symmetry.space_group_name_H-M   'P 1'
#
loop_
_entity.id
_entity.type
_entity.pdbx_description
1 polymer ?
#
loop_
_entity_poly.entity_id
_entity_poly.type
_entity_poly.pdbx_seq_one_letter_code
_entity_poly.pdbx_strand_id
1 'polypeptide(L)'
;MTRIVAALCACSLAMPVSAVADPFEDFGTAMKYGLPLAAAVCAADQDRLEDFAVRGVLQAALVWGMKQYFDGEPISRRPSGEGKGFPSGHTAAAFFGASDLAGKCFKDDPWAGAAAYGAAGLTGWSRVHAGEHTPEQVWTGALIGFTFGAASFGIGTEGASFSVGMRF
;
A
#
# COMPACT_ATOMS: atom_id res chain seq x y z
N MET A 1 -18.40 52.28 -49.15
CA MET A 1 -19.09 51.92 -47.92
C MET A 1 -18.71 50.52 -47.54
N THR A 2 -17.64 50.39 -46.76
CA THR A 2 -17.04 49.06 -46.40
C THR A 2 -17.39 48.80 -44.92
N ARG A 3 -18.23 47.79 -44.66
CA ARG A 3 -18.60 47.36 -43.32
C ARG A 3 -17.54 46.41 -42.76
N ILE A 4 -16.80 46.84 -41.76
CA ILE A 4 -15.88 46.01 -40.98
C ILE A 4 -16.70 45.25 -39.96
N VAL A 5 -16.81 43.93 -40.10
CA VAL A 5 -17.39 43.02 -39.10
C VAL A 5 -16.29 42.65 -38.13
N ALA A 6 -16.33 43.17 -36.93
CA ALA A 6 -15.43 42.76 -35.83
C ALA A 6 -15.89 41.42 -35.25
N ALA A 7 -15.14 40.38 -35.50
CA ALA A 7 -15.31 39.07 -34.85
C ALA A 7 -14.71 39.12 -33.44
N LEU A 8 -15.57 39.18 -32.42
CA LEU A 8 -15.20 38.99 -31.02
C LEU A 8 -14.95 37.51 -30.77
N CYS A 9 -13.67 37.15 -30.74
CA CYS A 9 -13.21 35.80 -30.31
C CYS A 9 -13.33 35.73 -28.78
N ALA A 10 -14.41 35.14 -28.26
CA ALA A 10 -14.54 34.82 -26.85
C ALA A 10 -13.60 33.70 -26.48
N CYS A 11 -12.43 34.03 -25.95
CA CYS A 11 -11.47 33.07 -25.40
C CYS A 11 -12.01 32.61 -24.04
N SER A 12 -12.72 31.49 -24.01
CA SER A 12 -13.12 30.83 -22.76
C SER A 12 -11.88 30.31 -22.03
N LEU A 13 -11.42 31.04 -21.03
CA LEU A 13 -10.42 30.60 -20.10
C LEU A 13 -11.06 29.49 -19.25
N ALA A 14 -10.93 28.23 -19.71
CA ALA A 14 -11.17 27.06 -18.88
C ALA A 14 -10.09 27.07 -17.79
N MET A 15 -10.41 27.58 -16.62
CA MET A 15 -9.55 27.39 -15.45
C MET A 15 -9.51 25.90 -15.14
N PRO A 16 -8.31 25.30 -14.95
CA PRO A 16 -8.24 23.95 -14.49
C PRO A 16 -8.94 23.88 -13.13
N VAL A 17 -10.00 23.09 -13.03
CA VAL A 17 -10.57 22.71 -11.76
C VAL A 17 -9.46 21.96 -11.03
N SER A 18 -8.85 22.59 -10.03
CA SER A 18 -7.95 21.90 -9.13
C SER A 18 -8.73 20.74 -8.56
N ALA A 19 -8.32 19.50 -8.88
CA ALA A 19 -8.89 18.32 -8.26
C ALA A 19 -8.69 18.50 -6.75
N VAL A 20 -9.77 18.63 -6.02
CA VAL A 20 -9.72 18.63 -4.56
C VAL A 20 -9.20 17.27 -4.17
N ALA A 21 -8.01 17.23 -3.53
CA ALA A 21 -7.44 15.99 -3.05
C ALA A 21 -8.48 15.29 -2.15
N ASP A 22 -8.72 14.00 -2.40
CA ASP A 22 -9.64 13.22 -1.57
C ASP A 22 -8.93 12.90 -0.24
N PRO A 23 -9.39 13.45 0.90
CA PRO A 23 -8.73 13.23 2.20
C PRO A 23 -8.63 11.74 2.56
N PHE A 24 -9.55 10.90 2.05
CA PHE A 24 -9.50 9.47 2.31
C PHE A 24 -8.44 8.76 1.47
N GLU A 25 -8.21 9.21 0.25
CA GLU A 25 -7.10 8.75 -0.58
C GLU A 25 -5.75 9.16 0.03
N ASP A 26 -5.64 10.40 0.48
CA ASP A 26 -4.46 10.92 1.16
C ASP A 26 -4.16 10.14 2.45
N PHE A 27 -5.18 9.79 3.24
CA PHE A 27 -5.04 8.90 4.38
C PHE A 27 -4.42 7.55 3.97
N GLY A 28 -4.95 6.91 2.93
CA GLY A 28 -4.41 5.64 2.45
C GLY A 28 -2.95 5.75 2.00
N THR A 29 -2.59 6.86 1.38
CA THR A 29 -1.21 7.16 0.97
C THR A 29 -0.31 7.42 2.17
N ALA A 30 -0.78 8.13 3.20
CA ALA A 30 -0.04 8.36 4.43
C ALA A 30 0.21 7.05 5.21
N MET A 31 -0.80 6.19 5.33
CA MET A 31 -0.67 4.92 6.07
C MET A 31 0.19 3.88 5.37
N LYS A 32 0.26 3.89 4.03
CA LYS A 32 1.19 3.07 3.24
C LYS A 32 2.64 3.26 3.70
N TYR A 33 3.02 4.46 4.11
CA TYR A 33 4.35 4.78 4.62
C TYR A 33 4.40 4.79 6.15
N GLY A 34 3.38 5.33 6.80
CA GLY A 34 3.33 5.51 8.24
C GLY A 34 3.40 4.20 9.03
N LEU A 35 2.63 3.18 8.62
CA LEU A 35 2.65 1.89 9.31
C LEU A 35 4.00 1.16 9.18
N PRO A 36 4.60 1.00 7.98
CA PRO A 36 5.93 0.42 7.88
C PRO A 36 7.02 1.23 8.59
N LEU A 37 6.93 2.56 8.58
CA LEU A 37 7.89 3.41 9.28
C LEU A 37 7.81 3.23 10.79
N ALA A 38 6.62 3.21 11.36
CA ALA A 38 6.41 2.93 12.78
C ALA A 38 6.94 1.53 13.16
N ALA A 39 6.69 0.53 12.31
CA ALA A 39 7.23 -0.81 12.49
C ALA A 39 8.76 -0.85 12.40
N ALA A 40 9.36 -0.10 11.47
CA ALA A 40 10.81 0.00 11.33
C ALA A 40 11.47 0.63 12.57
N VAL A 41 10.86 1.69 13.13
CA VAL A 41 11.34 2.32 14.38
C VAL A 41 11.31 1.33 15.53
N CYS A 42 10.20 0.62 15.70
CA CYS A 42 10.08 -0.43 16.71
C CYS A 42 11.09 -1.59 16.47
N ALA A 43 11.27 -1.98 15.20
CA ALA A 43 12.23 -3.03 14.86
C ALA A 43 13.68 -2.61 15.19
N ALA A 44 14.02 -1.33 15.00
CA ALA A 44 15.32 -0.79 15.37
C ALA A 44 15.52 -0.79 16.90
N ASP A 45 14.49 -0.41 17.66
CA ASP A 45 14.53 -0.44 19.14
C ASP A 45 14.67 -1.86 19.72
N GLN A 46 14.23 -2.86 18.97
CA GLN A 46 14.29 -4.28 19.34
C GLN A 46 15.45 -5.05 18.69
N ASP A 47 16.45 -4.38 18.11
CA ASP A 47 17.62 -4.98 17.43
C ASP A 47 17.26 -5.98 16.31
N ARG A 48 16.10 -5.81 15.64
CA ARG A 48 15.61 -6.68 14.56
C ARG A 48 15.38 -5.95 13.22
N LEU A 49 16.01 -4.77 13.05
CA LEU A 49 15.85 -3.95 11.86
C LEU A 49 16.28 -4.68 10.58
N GLU A 50 17.32 -5.51 10.66
CA GLU A 50 17.79 -6.32 9.53
C GLU A 50 16.71 -7.31 9.07
N ASP A 51 16.13 -8.09 9.99
CA ASP A 51 15.00 -8.99 9.71
C ASP A 51 13.83 -8.27 9.07
N PHE A 52 13.45 -7.11 9.64
CA PHE A 52 12.38 -6.27 9.11
C PHE A 52 12.69 -5.80 7.68
N ALA A 53 13.91 -5.29 7.44
CA ALA A 53 14.31 -4.78 6.14
C ALA A 53 14.34 -5.87 5.07
N VAL A 54 14.88 -7.05 5.38
CA VAL A 54 14.92 -8.18 4.45
C VAL A 54 13.51 -8.59 4.04
N ARG A 55 12.58 -8.74 5.01
CA ARG A 55 11.17 -9.07 4.73
C ARG A 55 10.48 -7.99 3.89
N GLY A 56 10.73 -6.73 4.20
CA GLY A 56 10.20 -5.60 3.44
C GLY A 56 10.69 -5.58 1.99
N VAL A 57 11.98 -5.83 1.76
CA VAL A 57 12.56 -5.92 0.41
C VAL A 57 12.00 -7.11 -0.36
N LEU A 58 11.90 -8.28 0.25
CA LEU A 58 11.34 -9.47 -0.38
C LEU A 58 9.87 -9.28 -0.74
N GLN A 59 9.08 -8.69 0.15
CA GLN A 59 7.69 -8.33 -0.12
C GLN A 59 7.57 -7.33 -1.28
N ALA A 60 8.37 -6.28 -1.28
CA ALA A 60 8.36 -5.27 -2.34
C ALA A 60 8.75 -5.88 -3.69
N ALA A 61 9.76 -6.74 -3.72
CA ALA A 61 10.19 -7.46 -4.91
C ALA A 61 9.10 -8.40 -5.45
N LEU A 62 8.41 -9.13 -4.56
CA LEU A 62 7.28 -9.99 -4.94
C LEU A 62 6.14 -9.16 -5.55
N VAL A 63 5.72 -8.09 -4.87
CA VAL A 63 4.64 -7.22 -5.36
C VAL A 63 5.01 -6.60 -6.71
N TRP A 64 6.25 -6.14 -6.87
CA TRP A 64 6.74 -5.59 -8.14
C TRP A 64 6.77 -6.66 -9.23
N GLY A 65 7.32 -7.84 -8.95
CA GLY A 65 7.37 -8.96 -9.90
C GLY A 65 5.98 -9.38 -10.38
N MET A 66 5.01 -9.50 -9.44
CA MET A 66 3.62 -9.81 -9.79
C MET A 66 3.00 -8.73 -10.67
N LYS A 67 3.27 -7.44 -10.41
CA LYS A 67 2.81 -6.34 -11.25
C LYS A 67 3.34 -6.41 -12.69
N GLN A 68 4.58 -6.85 -12.87
CA GLN A 68 5.15 -7.03 -14.20
C GLN A 68 4.59 -8.29 -14.89
N TYR A 69 4.46 -9.39 -14.15
CA TYR A 69 4.00 -10.67 -14.69
C TYR A 69 2.54 -10.62 -15.16
N PHE A 70 1.67 -9.96 -14.38
CA PHE A 70 0.24 -9.84 -14.69
C PHE A 70 -0.11 -8.57 -15.48
N ASP A 71 0.89 -7.83 -15.97
CA ASP A 71 0.63 -6.63 -16.79
C ASP A 71 -0.11 -7.03 -18.08
N GLY A 72 -1.20 -6.32 -18.38
CA GLY A 72 -2.07 -6.64 -19.50
C GLY A 72 -3.17 -7.67 -19.22
N GLU A 73 -3.05 -8.48 -18.19
CA GLU A 73 -4.07 -9.45 -17.80
C GLU A 73 -5.32 -8.77 -17.21
N PRO A 74 -6.52 -9.38 -17.36
CA PRO A 74 -7.76 -8.81 -16.84
C PRO A 74 -7.72 -8.50 -15.34
N ILE A 75 -7.06 -9.36 -14.54
CA ILE A 75 -6.91 -9.17 -13.09
C ILE A 75 -6.08 -7.94 -12.73
N SER A 76 -5.22 -7.47 -13.64
CA SER A 76 -4.33 -6.31 -13.42
C SER A 76 -4.95 -4.99 -13.86
N ARG A 77 -6.13 -5.00 -14.49
CA ARG A 77 -6.82 -3.77 -14.90
C ARG A 77 -7.38 -3.06 -13.67
N ARG A 78 -7.12 -1.76 -13.59
CA ARG A 78 -7.72 -0.90 -12.56
C ARG A 78 -9.09 -0.41 -13.02
N PRO A 79 -10.01 -0.07 -12.10
CA PRO A 79 -11.25 0.62 -12.45
C PRO A 79 -11.01 1.93 -13.19
N SER A 80 -9.92 2.64 -12.89
CA SER A 80 -9.45 3.86 -13.59
C SER A 80 -9.01 3.61 -15.05
N GLY A 81 -8.89 2.35 -15.48
CA GLY A 81 -8.46 1.98 -16.83
C GLY A 81 -6.96 1.78 -17.01
N GLU A 82 -6.16 2.09 -16.00
CA GLU A 82 -4.70 1.84 -16.01
C GLU A 82 -4.36 0.37 -15.72
N GLY A 83 -3.20 -0.08 -16.22
CA GLY A 83 -2.65 -1.41 -15.95
C GLY A 83 -1.85 -1.50 -14.64
N LYS A 84 -1.24 -2.67 -14.40
CA LYS A 84 -0.41 -2.96 -13.21
C LYS A 84 -1.12 -2.77 -11.88
N GLY A 85 -2.43 -3.02 -11.84
CA GLY A 85 -3.24 -2.94 -10.62
C GLY A 85 -2.99 -4.09 -9.65
N PHE A 86 -2.57 -5.26 -10.12
CA PHE A 86 -2.46 -6.47 -9.30
C PHE A 86 -1.02 -6.77 -8.88
N PRO A 87 -0.79 -7.01 -7.58
CA PRO A 87 -1.65 -6.72 -6.43
C PRO A 87 -1.56 -5.24 -6.00
N SER A 88 -2.40 -4.79 -5.02
CA SER A 88 -2.33 -3.45 -4.46
C SER A 88 -1.07 -3.26 -3.61
N GLY A 89 -0.15 -2.39 -4.06
CA GLY A 89 1.07 -2.10 -3.32
C GLY A 89 0.84 -1.25 -2.06
N HIS A 90 -0.16 -0.34 -2.07
CA HIS A 90 -0.52 0.45 -0.89
C HIS A 90 -0.99 -0.46 0.24
N THR A 91 -1.91 -1.38 -0.09
CA THR A 91 -2.45 -2.33 0.88
C THR A 91 -1.38 -3.29 1.38
N ALA A 92 -0.52 -3.81 0.48
CA ALA A 92 0.57 -4.71 0.88
C ALA A 92 1.53 -4.04 1.87
N ALA A 93 1.95 -2.80 1.60
CA ALA A 93 2.84 -2.07 2.50
C ALA A 93 2.16 -1.77 3.86
N ALA A 94 0.89 -1.34 3.86
CA ALA A 94 0.17 -1.04 5.09
C ALA A 94 -0.01 -2.30 5.95
N PHE A 95 -0.41 -3.44 5.37
CA PHE A 95 -0.56 -4.70 6.10
C PHE A 95 0.77 -5.29 6.57
N PHE A 96 1.86 -5.08 5.83
CA PHE A 96 3.21 -5.44 6.28
C PHE A 96 3.57 -4.71 7.58
N GLY A 97 3.43 -3.39 7.61
CA GLY A 97 3.69 -2.60 8.81
C GLY A 97 2.76 -2.96 9.96
N ALA A 98 1.44 -3.08 9.68
CA ALA A 98 0.44 -3.42 10.70
C ALA A 98 0.71 -4.80 11.33
N SER A 99 1.08 -5.80 10.53
CA SER A 99 1.34 -7.16 11.02
C SER A 99 2.62 -7.24 11.86
N ASP A 100 3.68 -6.52 11.47
CA ASP A 100 4.88 -6.44 12.29
C ASP A 100 4.61 -5.71 13.61
N LEU A 101 3.89 -4.58 13.56
CA LEU A 101 3.49 -3.83 14.77
C LEU A 101 2.67 -4.70 15.71
N ALA A 102 1.58 -5.31 15.22
CA ALA A 102 0.70 -6.11 16.05
C ALA A 102 1.39 -7.34 16.64
N GLY A 103 2.19 -8.05 15.83
CA GLY A 103 2.80 -9.31 16.26
C GLY A 103 4.08 -9.17 17.09
N LYS A 104 4.79 -8.04 16.96
CA LYS A 104 6.13 -7.91 17.55
C LYS A 104 6.27 -6.69 18.47
N CYS A 105 5.58 -5.59 18.18
CA CYS A 105 5.66 -4.35 18.95
C CYS A 105 4.54 -4.24 20.00
N PHE A 106 3.32 -4.59 19.61
CA PHE A 106 2.11 -4.48 20.41
C PHE A 106 1.59 -5.84 20.87
N LYS A 107 2.47 -6.84 21.01
CA LYS A 107 2.09 -8.21 21.39
C LYS A 107 1.31 -8.31 22.72
N ASP A 108 1.51 -7.33 23.61
CA ASP A 108 0.86 -7.25 24.92
C ASP A 108 -0.28 -6.19 24.93
N ASP A 109 -0.55 -5.53 23.80
CA ASP A 109 -1.63 -4.55 23.62
C ASP A 109 -2.48 -4.90 22.37
N PRO A 110 -3.52 -5.72 22.55
CA PRO A 110 -4.38 -6.14 21.45
C PRO A 110 -5.15 -4.98 20.81
N TRP A 111 -5.41 -3.89 21.54
CA TRP A 111 -6.11 -2.73 21.00
C TRP A 111 -5.22 -1.93 20.05
N ALA A 112 -3.95 -1.74 20.40
CA ALA A 112 -2.98 -1.11 19.49
C ALA A 112 -2.77 -1.95 18.22
N GLY A 113 -2.68 -3.29 18.35
CA GLY A 113 -2.63 -4.21 17.23
C GLY A 113 -3.89 -4.12 16.34
N ALA A 114 -5.08 -4.10 16.94
CA ALA A 114 -6.33 -3.94 16.22
C ALA A 114 -6.42 -2.59 15.49
N ALA A 115 -5.96 -1.51 16.10
CA ALA A 115 -5.91 -0.18 15.51
C ALA A 115 -4.97 -0.16 14.28
N ALA A 116 -3.80 -0.81 14.35
CA ALA A 116 -2.87 -0.93 13.23
C ALA A 116 -3.51 -1.68 12.04
N TYR A 117 -4.19 -2.82 12.29
CA TYR A 117 -4.93 -3.54 11.26
C TYR A 117 -6.12 -2.75 10.73
N GLY A 118 -6.83 -2.00 11.58
CA GLY A 118 -7.91 -1.10 11.17
C GLY A 118 -7.41 -0.05 10.19
N ALA A 119 -6.28 0.60 10.49
CA ALA A 119 -5.66 1.59 9.61
C ALA A 119 -5.22 0.96 8.27
N ALA A 120 -4.66 -0.26 8.29
CA ALA A 120 -4.30 -0.99 7.07
C ALA A 120 -5.53 -1.37 6.24
N GLY A 121 -6.62 -1.80 6.88
CA GLY A 121 -7.90 -2.08 6.22
C GLY A 121 -8.51 -0.84 5.56
N LEU A 122 -8.50 0.30 6.27
CA LEU A 122 -8.93 1.58 5.73
C LEU A 122 -8.04 2.04 4.56
N THR A 123 -6.72 1.75 4.61
CA THR A 123 -5.82 1.97 3.47
C THR A 123 -6.28 1.19 2.23
N GLY A 124 -6.59 -0.10 2.38
CA GLY A 124 -7.14 -0.91 1.28
C GLY A 124 -8.46 -0.34 0.75
N TRP A 125 -9.36 0.01 1.65
CA TRP A 125 -10.66 0.60 1.28
C TRP A 125 -10.49 1.93 0.53
N SER A 126 -9.57 2.81 0.96
CA SER A 126 -9.31 4.08 0.27
C SER A 126 -8.91 3.86 -1.20
N ARG A 127 -8.21 2.76 -1.52
CA ARG A 127 -7.82 2.44 -2.89
C ARG A 127 -8.98 1.95 -3.75
N VAL A 128 -9.95 1.24 -3.14
CA VAL A 128 -11.20 0.86 -3.81
C VAL A 128 -12.08 2.09 -4.02
N HIS A 129 -12.20 2.94 -3.00
CA HIS A 129 -12.97 4.18 -3.06
C HIS A 129 -12.46 5.12 -4.16
N ALA A 130 -11.15 5.28 -4.29
CA ALA A 130 -10.52 6.11 -5.32
C ALA A 130 -10.57 5.49 -6.74
N GLY A 131 -11.13 4.26 -6.92
CA GLY A 131 -11.12 3.58 -8.20
C GLY A 131 -9.74 3.11 -8.69
N GLU A 132 -8.74 3.12 -7.79
CA GLU A 132 -7.36 2.75 -8.09
C GLU A 132 -7.12 1.24 -8.08
N HIS A 133 -7.94 0.50 -7.33
CA HIS A 133 -7.83 -0.94 -7.20
C HIS A 133 -9.19 -1.62 -7.07
N THR A 134 -9.29 -2.86 -7.59
CA THR A 134 -10.43 -3.73 -7.30
C THR A 134 -10.29 -4.37 -5.91
N PRO A 135 -11.39 -4.86 -5.31
CA PRO A 135 -11.33 -5.59 -4.04
C PRO A 135 -10.34 -6.77 -4.06
N GLU A 136 -10.27 -7.53 -5.17
CA GLU A 136 -9.38 -8.69 -5.32
C GLU A 136 -7.90 -8.25 -5.27
N GLN A 137 -7.57 -7.13 -5.92
CA GLN A 137 -6.22 -6.56 -5.90
C GLN A 137 -5.84 -6.11 -4.49
N VAL A 138 -6.79 -5.56 -3.74
CA VAL A 138 -6.63 -5.13 -2.34
C VAL A 138 -6.46 -6.35 -1.42
N TRP A 139 -7.33 -7.36 -1.51
CA TRP A 139 -7.22 -8.57 -0.69
C TRP A 139 -5.91 -9.31 -0.91
N THR A 140 -5.47 -9.45 -2.16
CA THR A 140 -4.19 -10.08 -2.46
C THR A 140 -3.02 -9.28 -1.87
N GLY A 141 -3.07 -7.95 -1.99
CA GLY A 141 -2.09 -7.08 -1.35
C GLY A 141 -2.06 -7.26 0.17
N ALA A 142 -3.25 -7.30 0.82
CA ALA A 142 -3.38 -7.52 2.26
C ALA A 142 -2.77 -8.85 2.71
N LEU A 143 -3.05 -9.94 2.00
CA LEU A 143 -2.49 -11.26 2.30
C LEU A 143 -0.97 -11.30 2.19
N ILE A 144 -0.41 -10.72 1.13
CA ILE A 144 1.05 -10.61 0.96
C ILE A 144 1.64 -9.81 2.11
N GLY A 145 1.12 -8.61 2.38
CA GLY A 145 1.60 -7.75 3.46
C GLY A 145 1.52 -8.43 4.82
N PHE A 146 0.38 -9.06 5.13
CA PHE A 146 0.18 -9.82 6.35
C PHE A 146 1.22 -10.93 6.50
N THR A 147 1.41 -11.77 5.48
CA THR A 147 2.33 -12.91 5.53
C THR A 147 3.76 -12.46 5.80
N PHE A 148 4.26 -11.46 5.06
CA PHE A 148 5.62 -10.96 5.26
C PHE A 148 5.79 -10.19 6.58
N GLY A 149 4.78 -9.46 7.02
CA GLY A 149 4.80 -8.74 8.31
C GLY A 149 4.81 -9.69 9.51
N ALA A 150 3.99 -10.74 9.47
CA ALA A 150 3.91 -11.75 10.52
C ALA A 150 5.12 -12.72 10.53
N ALA A 151 5.83 -12.84 9.41
CA ALA A 151 6.98 -13.71 9.28
C ALA A 151 8.18 -13.25 10.11
N SER A 152 9.11 -14.17 10.37
CA SER A 152 10.47 -13.92 10.84
C SER A 152 11.45 -14.56 9.88
N PHE A 153 12.50 -13.84 9.54
CA PHE A 153 13.57 -14.29 8.68
C PHE A 153 14.87 -14.35 9.50
N GLY A 154 15.55 -15.47 9.47
CA GLY A 154 16.84 -15.65 10.14
C GLY A 154 17.89 -16.15 9.15
N ILE A 155 19.08 -15.56 9.18
CA ILE A 155 20.26 -16.07 8.50
C ILE A 155 21.21 -16.55 9.59
N GLY A 156 21.53 -17.85 9.57
CA GLY A 156 22.49 -18.46 10.48
C GLY A 156 23.57 -19.23 9.71
N THR A 157 24.58 -19.72 10.43
CA THR A 157 25.67 -20.54 9.85
C THR A 157 25.18 -21.84 9.21
N GLU A 158 23.98 -22.29 9.56
CA GLU A 158 23.32 -23.49 9.03
C GLU A 158 22.37 -23.21 7.86
N GLY A 159 22.20 -21.93 7.45
CA GLY A 159 21.35 -21.52 6.34
C GLY A 159 20.35 -20.40 6.68
N ALA A 160 19.46 -20.13 5.73
CA ALA A 160 18.37 -19.18 5.91
C ALA A 160 17.10 -19.89 6.41
N SER A 161 16.45 -19.34 7.40
CA SER A 161 15.17 -19.81 7.92
C SER A 161 14.07 -18.75 7.68
N PHE A 162 12.89 -19.22 7.26
CA PHE A 162 11.70 -18.40 7.15
C PHE A 162 10.58 -19.05 7.94
N SER A 163 10.02 -18.35 8.90
CA SER A 163 8.91 -18.86 9.71
C SER A 163 7.79 -17.82 9.80
N VAL A 164 6.54 -18.29 9.73
CA VAL A 164 5.35 -17.49 9.98
C VAL A 164 4.71 -17.99 11.26
N GLY A 165 4.72 -17.16 12.31
CA GLY A 165 4.11 -17.47 13.59
C GLY A 165 2.98 -16.52 13.89
N MET A 166 1.77 -17.03 14.14
CA MET A 166 0.68 -16.29 14.73
C MET A 166 0.54 -16.72 16.21
N ARG A 167 0.53 -15.74 17.11
CA ARG A 167 0.13 -15.96 18.50
C ARG A 167 -1.29 -15.39 18.64
N PHE A 168 -2.19 -16.21 19.10
CA PHE A 168 -3.56 -15.86 19.43
C PHE A 168 -3.66 -15.66 20.93
#